data_c8d4a4165531a79fa0b60d2cc75c55d2
#
_entry.id   c8d4a4165531a79fa0b60d2cc75c55d2
#
_cell.length_a   1.000
_cell.length_b   1.000
_cell.length_c   1.000
_cell.angle_alpha   90.00
_cell.angle_beta   90.00
_cell.angle_gamma   90.00
#
_symmetry.space_group_name_H-M   'P 1'
#
loop_
_entity.id
_entity.type
_entity.pdbx_description
1 polymer ?
#
loop_
_entity_poly.entity_id
_entity_poly.type
_entity_poly.pdbx_seq_one_letter_code
_entity_poly.pdbx_strand_id
1 'polypeptide(L)'
;MKFLVIKHVVVEGLGVFEQFCHDAGIEIDTVELEKGDIFPNLEGYTALWIMGGPMNVGDEVEFPWLVEEKAFIRKAVRELNLPYMGVCLGAQLLADALGGEVKPMSATEVGLLPITMTSDGLHHPLMTGLPATLNVLQWHGQEVKQIPAGSKLLASSSHCQVQAYAVGDRAFGLQFHSEVTDATVEDWVKISAYHADLEVTLGSTGADDLKQAVSQHLTAMNSEAKIIFDNFLRIVEGRSR
;
A
#
# COMPACT_ATOMS: atom_id res chain seq x y z
N MET A 1 16.63 11.47 -7.83
CA MET A 1 15.32 10.86 -8.18
C MET A 1 14.24 11.69 -7.53
N LYS A 2 13.02 11.67 -8.10
CA LYS A 2 11.89 12.40 -7.55
C LYS A 2 10.65 11.50 -7.58
N PHE A 3 10.04 11.28 -6.42
CA PHE A 3 8.83 10.48 -6.28
C PHE A 3 7.60 11.38 -6.14
N LEU A 4 6.51 10.97 -6.76
CA LEU A 4 5.19 11.54 -6.51
C LEU A 4 4.44 10.63 -5.54
N VAL A 5 3.91 11.21 -4.47
CA VAL A 5 3.16 10.50 -3.43
C VAL A 5 1.74 11.06 -3.39
N ILE A 6 0.74 10.22 -3.56
CA ILE A 6 -0.67 10.58 -3.42
C ILE A 6 -1.15 10.10 -2.06
N LYS A 7 -1.74 11.01 -1.28
CA LYS A 7 -2.35 10.76 0.03
C LYS A 7 -3.83 11.08 -0.01
N HIS A 8 -4.62 10.21 0.57
CA HIS A 8 -6.07 10.36 0.65
C HIS A 8 -6.50 11.07 1.94
N VAL A 9 -5.76 10.83 3.02
CA VAL A 9 -5.96 11.47 4.34
C VAL A 9 -4.62 11.86 4.95
N VAL A 10 -4.63 12.84 5.84
CA VAL A 10 -3.39 13.43 6.40
C VAL A 10 -2.52 12.39 7.10
N VAL A 11 -3.12 11.45 7.83
CA VAL A 11 -2.40 10.50 8.68
C VAL A 11 -1.82 9.29 7.94
N GLU A 12 -2.24 9.06 6.69
CA GLU A 12 -1.71 7.97 5.86
C GLU A 12 -0.69 8.49 4.84
N GLY A 13 0.52 8.68 5.31
CA GLY A 13 1.66 9.05 4.48
C GLY A 13 2.64 7.90 4.28
N LEU A 14 3.83 8.22 3.82
CA LEU A 14 4.92 7.26 3.59
C LEU A 14 5.43 6.57 4.87
N GLY A 15 5.09 7.09 6.06
CA GLY A 15 5.57 6.51 7.32
C GLY A 15 7.08 6.34 7.33
N VAL A 16 7.56 5.12 7.65
CA VAL A 16 9.01 4.83 7.70
C VAL A 16 9.70 5.02 6.34
N PHE A 17 8.97 4.89 5.22
CA PHE A 17 9.55 5.10 3.89
C PHE A 17 9.97 6.54 3.63
N GLU A 18 9.40 7.53 4.34
CA GLU A 18 9.83 8.92 4.23
C GLU A 18 11.29 9.09 4.65
N GLN A 19 11.68 8.47 5.77
CA GLN A 19 13.07 8.45 6.21
C GLN A 19 13.98 7.74 5.20
N PHE A 20 13.52 6.62 4.61
CA PHE A 20 14.32 5.90 3.62
C PHE A 20 14.51 6.71 2.33
N CYS A 21 13.50 7.46 1.90
CA CYS A 21 13.61 8.39 0.78
C CYS A 21 14.62 9.51 1.09
N HIS A 22 14.52 10.11 2.27
CA HIS A 22 15.47 11.14 2.73
C HIS A 22 16.91 10.63 2.71
N ASP A 23 17.15 9.45 3.30
CA ASP A 23 18.49 8.85 3.39
C ASP A 23 19.06 8.49 2.01
N ALA A 24 18.19 8.19 1.05
CA ALA A 24 18.56 7.91 -0.35
C ALA A 24 18.67 9.18 -1.22
N GLY A 25 18.43 10.36 -0.67
CA GLY A 25 18.46 11.63 -1.41
C GLY A 25 17.35 11.73 -2.48
N ILE A 26 16.17 11.15 -2.21
CA ILE A 26 15.02 11.18 -3.10
C ILE A 26 14.15 12.38 -2.73
N GLU A 27 13.85 13.23 -3.70
CA GLU A 27 12.87 14.30 -3.56
C GLU A 27 11.46 13.72 -3.58
N ILE A 28 10.57 14.24 -2.73
CA ILE A 28 9.18 13.83 -2.63
C ILE A 28 8.30 15.05 -2.89
N ASP A 29 7.40 14.92 -3.89
CA ASP A 29 6.24 15.79 -4.01
C ASP A 29 5.01 15.02 -3.53
N THR A 30 4.21 15.66 -2.70
CA THR A 30 2.99 15.07 -2.14
C THR A 30 1.75 15.78 -2.68
N VAL A 31 0.77 15.00 -3.12
CA VAL A 31 -0.59 15.44 -3.44
C VAL A 31 -1.51 14.98 -2.31
N GLU A 32 -2.19 15.90 -1.66
CA GLU A 32 -3.11 15.65 -0.55
C GLU A 32 -4.55 15.86 -1.02
N LEU A 33 -5.22 14.78 -1.44
CA LEU A 33 -6.55 14.84 -2.04
C LEU A 33 -7.61 15.38 -1.07
N GLU A 34 -7.47 15.08 0.22
CA GLU A 34 -8.34 15.64 1.27
C GLU A 34 -8.27 17.18 1.33
N LYS A 35 -7.13 17.77 0.96
CA LYS A 35 -6.94 19.22 0.91
C LYS A 35 -7.39 19.87 -0.41
N GLY A 36 -7.83 19.04 -1.37
CA GLY A 36 -8.27 19.49 -2.69
C GLY A 36 -7.14 19.70 -3.68
N ASP A 37 -5.97 19.12 -3.44
CA ASP A 37 -4.89 19.14 -4.42
C ASP A 37 -5.30 18.41 -5.70
N ILE A 38 -4.74 18.84 -6.83
CA ILE A 38 -4.99 18.26 -8.15
C ILE A 38 -3.81 17.41 -8.60
N PHE A 39 -4.08 16.40 -9.45
CA PHE A 39 -3.04 15.54 -10.01
C PHE A 39 -2.11 16.36 -10.94
N PRO A 40 -0.80 16.33 -10.70
CA PRO A 40 0.17 17.04 -11.54
C PRO A 40 0.43 16.30 -12.87
N ASN A 41 1.21 16.92 -13.76
CA ASN A 41 1.82 16.17 -14.86
C ASN A 41 2.85 15.18 -14.29
N LEU A 42 2.89 13.96 -14.85
CA LEU A 42 3.84 12.91 -14.44
C LEU A 42 5.27 13.11 -14.96
N GLU A 43 5.51 14.13 -15.79
CA GLU A 43 6.83 14.40 -16.33
C GLU A 43 7.83 14.77 -15.23
N GLY A 44 9.00 14.13 -15.27
CA GLY A 44 10.08 14.36 -14.30
C GLY A 44 10.02 13.49 -13.03
N TYR A 45 8.90 12.81 -12.76
CA TYR A 45 8.86 11.84 -11.68
C TYR A 45 9.46 10.51 -12.09
N THR A 46 10.17 9.87 -11.16
CA THR A 46 10.83 8.57 -11.36
C THR A 46 10.04 7.41 -10.76
N ALA A 47 9.08 7.68 -9.89
CA ALA A 47 8.11 6.72 -9.36
C ALA A 47 6.84 7.41 -8.87
N LEU A 48 5.74 6.63 -8.80
CA LEU A 48 4.46 7.01 -8.23
C LEU A 48 4.13 6.09 -7.06
N TRP A 49 3.84 6.68 -5.90
CA TRP A 49 3.33 5.96 -4.72
C TRP A 49 1.92 6.44 -4.43
N ILE A 50 0.99 5.50 -4.23
CA ILE A 50 -0.39 5.80 -3.81
C ILE A 50 -0.65 5.07 -2.49
N MET A 51 -0.95 5.87 -1.48
CA MET A 51 -1.08 5.41 -0.10
C MET A 51 -2.48 4.87 0.20
N GLY A 52 -2.69 4.47 1.44
CA GLY A 52 -3.96 4.02 1.95
C GLY A 52 -5.00 5.14 2.11
N GLY A 53 -6.19 4.75 2.54
CA GLY A 53 -7.29 5.65 2.81
C GLY A 53 -8.55 4.88 3.24
N PRO A 54 -9.47 5.54 3.97
CA PRO A 54 -10.70 4.91 4.46
C PRO A 54 -11.79 4.76 3.37
N MET A 55 -11.53 5.24 2.15
CA MET A 55 -12.47 5.19 1.03
C MET A 55 -12.48 3.78 0.41
N ASN A 56 -13.59 3.42 -0.21
CA ASN A 56 -13.65 2.28 -1.10
C ASN A 56 -13.41 2.71 -2.55
N VAL A 57 -12.87 1.84 -3.38
CA VAL A 57 -12.60 2.15 -4.81
C VAL A 57 -13.86 2.59 -5.58
N GLY A 58 -15.05 2.22 -5.11
CA GLY A 58 -16.33 2.56 -5.72
C GLY A 58 -17.01 3.82 -5.20
N ASP A 59 -16.42 4.51 -4.22
CA ASP A 59 -17.04 5.69 -3.56
C ASP A 59 -16.93 6.97 -4.42
N GLU A 60 -17.01 6.82 -5.74
CA GLU A 60 -16.80 7.88 -6.74
C GLU A 60 -17.82 9.02 -6.66
N VAL A 61 -19.00 8.77 -6.09
CA VAL A 61 -20.03 9.81 -5.89
C VAL A 61 -19.63 10.73 -4.74
N GLU A 62 -19.10 10.18 -3.66
CA GLU A 62 -18.65 10.92 -2.48
C GLU A 62 -17.26 11.54 -2.71
N PHE A 63 -16.39 10.81 -3.39
CA PHE A 63 -15.01 11.20 -3.71
C PHE A 63 -14.79 11.21 -5.24
N PRO A 64 -15.24 12.24 -5.97
CA PRO A 64 -15.15 12.29 -7.44
C PRO A 64 -13.73 12.20 -7.98
N TRP A 65 -12.72 12.60 -7.21
CA TRP A 65 -11.31 12.48 -7.58
C TRP A 65 -10.84 11.02 -7.75
N LEU A 66 -11.57 10.02 -7.21
CA LEU A 66 -11.26 8.60 -7.46
C LEU A 66 -11.33 8.24 -8.95
N VAL A 67 -12.24 8.84 -9.71
CA VAL A 67 -12.34 8.64 -11.17
C VAL A 67 -11.09 9.15 -11.87
N GLU A 68 -10.65 10.35 -11.48
CA GLU A 68 -9.44 10.97 -12.03
C GLU A 68 -8.19 10.19 -11.63
N GLU A 69 -8.12 9.72 -10.39
CA GLU A 69 -7.00 8.93 -9.88
C GLU A 69 -6.83 7.61 -10.61
N LYS A 70 -7.91 6.88 -10.86
CA LYS A 70 -7.88 5.66 -11.67
C LYS A 70 -7.39 5.93 -13.10
N ALA A 71 -7.79 7.05 -13.70
CA ALA A 71 -7.26 7.46 -15.00
C ALA A 71 -5.77 7.82 -14.93
N PHE A 72 -5.36 8.49 -13.85
CA PHE A 72 -3.98 8.85 -13.59
C PHE A 72 -3.09 7.61 -13.40
N ILE A 73 -3.56 6.60 -12.65
CA ILE A 73 -2.89 5.31 -12.49
C ILE A 73 -2.72 4.60 -13.83
N ARG A 74 -3.79 4.53 -14.65
CA ARG A 74 -3.71 3.92 -15.99
C ARG A 74 -2.64 4.58 -16.84
N LYS A 75 -2.60 5.91 -16.85
CA LYS A 75 -1.59 6.69 -17.59
C LYS A 75 -0.18 6.39 -17.06
N ALA A 76 0.02 6.44 -15.74
CA ALA A 76 1.32 6.18 -15.12
C ALA A 76 1.84 4.78 -15.46
N VAL A 77 0.99 3.75 -15.30
CA VAL A 77 1.42 2.35 -15.39
C VAL A 77 1.43 1.86 -16.84
N ARG A 78 0.34 2.12 -17.62
CA ARG A 78 0.19 1.54 -18.96
C ARG A 78 0.86 2.35 -20.07
N GLU A 79 0.84 3.68 -19.96
CA GLU A 79 1.34 4.55 -21.02
C GLU A 79 2.80 4.95 -20.76
N LEU A 80 3.14 5.31 -19.52
CA LEU A 80 4.47 5.82 -19.17
C LEU A 80 5.40 4.73 -18.60
N ASN A 81 4.86 3.56 -18.26
CA ASN A 81 5.60 2.48 -17.57
C ASN A 81 6.36 3.00 -16.34
N LEU A 82 5.76 3.96 -15.63
CA LEU A 82 6.33 4.56 -14.44
C LEU A 82 6.30 3.54 -13.30
N PRO A 83 7.39 3.33 -12.55
CA PRO A 83 7.37 2.51 -11.36
C PRO A 83 6.29 2.96 -10.40
N TYR A 84 5.50 1.99 -9.91
CA TYR A 84 4.33 2.25 -9.09
C TYR A 84 4.35 1.38 -7.84
N MET A 85 4.05 1.97 -6.70
CA MET A 85 3.76 1.28 -5.45
C MET A 85 2.42 1.74 -4.91
N GLY A 86 1.46 0.83 -4.76
CA GLY A 86 0.20 1.08 -4.09
C GLY A 86 0.12 0.36 -2.76
N VAL A 87 -0.28 1.06 -1.71
CA VAL A 87 -0.48 0.51 -0.37
C VAL A 87 -1.97 0.57 -0.03
N CYS A 88 -2.54 -0.53 0.45
CA CYS A 88 -3.92 -0.69 0.85
C CYS A 88 -4.91 -0.17 -0.22
N LEU A 89 -5.56 0.99 -0.04
CA LEU A 89 -6.41 1.61 -1.07
C LEU A 89 -5.65 1.81 -2.39
N GLY A 90 -4.39 2.22 -2.35
CA GLY A 90 -3.56 2.36 -3.55
C GLY A 90 -3.34 1.04 -4.30
N ALA A 91 -3.24 -0.08 -3.59
CA ALA A 91 -3.22 -1.41 -4.21
C ALA A 91 -4.56 -1.77 -4.85
N GLN A 92 -5.66 -1.47 -4.18
CA GLN A 92 -7.01 -1.72 -4.71
C GLN A 92 -7.30 -0.85 -5.94
N LEU A 93 -6.90 0.43 -5.92
CA LEU A 93 -7.03 1.35 -7.05
C LEU A 93 -6.20 0.89 -8.27
N LEU A 94 -4.99 0.34 -8.05
CA LEU A 94 -4.20 -0.25 -9.12
C LEU A 94 -4.94 -1.42 -9.78
N ALA A 95 -5.54 -2.32 -8.98
CA ALA A 95 -6.30 -3.45 -9.49
C ALA A 95 -7.51 -2.98 -10.31
N ASP A 96 -8.34 -2.12 -9.73
CA ASP A 96 -9.55 -1.62 -10.36
C ASP A 96 -9.23 -0.82 -11.65
N ALA A 97 -8.27 0.08 -11.59
CA ALA A 97 -7.84 0.89 -12.73
C ALA A 97 -7.36 0.05 -13.93
N LEU A 98 -6.81 -1.14 -13.68
CA LEU A 98 -6.22 -2.00 -14.71
C LEU A 98 -7.09 -3.20 -15.09
N GLY A 99 -8.35 -3.23 -14.62
CA GLY A 99 -9.35 -4.25 -15.00
C GLY A 99 -9.34 -5.49 -14.12
N GLY A 100 -8.83 -5.39 -12.90
CA GLY A 100 -9.04 -6.34 -11.81
C GLY A 100 -10.42 -6.14 -11.16
N GLU A 101 -10.65 -6.84 -10.06
CA GLU A 101 -11.90 -6.75 -9.30
C GLU A 101 -11.60 -6.53 -7.82
N VAL A 102 -12.23 -5.50 -7.21
CA VAL A 102 -12.17 -5.21 -5.77
C VAL A 102 -13.57 -5.40 -5.17
N LYS A 103 -13.65 -6.04 -4.01
CA LYS A 103 -14.94 -6.30 -3.33
C LYS A 103 -14.81 -6.17 -1.81
N PRO A 104 -15.92 -5.90 -1.13
CA PRO A 104 -15.97 -6.02 0.32
C PRO A 104 -15.60 -7.42 0.77
N MET A 105 -14.84 -7.51 1.86
CA MET A 105 -14.53 -8.76 2.55
C MET A 105 -15.74 -9.25 3.34
N SER A 106 -15.76 -10.54 3.66
CA SER A 106 -16.76 -11.11 4.58
C SER A 106 -16.57 -10.64 6.02
N ALA A 107 -15.36 -10.26 6.40
CA ALA A 107 -14.99 -9.65 7.67
C ALA A 107 -13.77 -8.77 7.45
N THR A 108 -13.74 -7.60 8.09
CA THR A 108 -12.61 -6.67 8.06
C THR A 108 -11.38 -7.30 8.73
N GLU A 109 -10.21 -7.13 8.14
CA GLU A 109 -8.93 -7.48 8.77
C GLU A 109 -8.36 -6.24 9.47
N VAL A 110 -8.22 -6.33 10.80
CA VAL A 110 -7.49 -5.35 11.62
C VAL A 110 -6.59 -6.12 12.57
N GLY A 111 -5.29 -5.84 12.55
CA GLY A 111 -4.35 -6.49 13.44
C GLY A 111 -2.97 -6.71 12.86
N LEU A 112 -2.07 -7.25 13.66
CA LEU A 112 -0.77 -7.73 13.19
C LEU A 112 -0.92 -9.20 12.79
N LEU A 113 -1.04 -9.46 11.50
CA LEU A 113 -1.42 -10.77 10.95
C LEU A 113 -0.37 -11.33 9.99
N PRO A 114 -0.24 -12.68 9.91
CA PRO A 114 0.72 -13.30 9.02
C PRO A 114 0.24 -13.28 7.56
N ILE A 115 1.16 -12.98 6.64
CA ILE A 115 1.02 -13.25 5.21
C ILE A 115 2.10 -14.24 4.77
N THR A 116 1.83 -14.98 3.70
CA THR A 116 2.76 -15.98 3.16
C THR A 116 3.07 -15.67 1.71
N MET A 117 4.35 -15.69 1.35
CA MET A 117 4.81 -15.53 -0.03
C MET A 117 4.36 -16.71 -0.88
N THR A 118 3.88 -16.42 -2.08
CA THR A 118 3.65 -17.44 -3.11
C THR A 118 4.99 -17.91 -3.72
N SER A 119 4.93 -18.93 -4.56
CA SER A 119 6.11 -19.33 -5.36
C SER A 119 6.65 -18.17 -6.20
N ASP A 120 5.75 -17.39 -6.83
CA ASP A 120 6.15 -16.20 -7.59
C ASP A 120 6.74 -15.13 -6.68
N GLY A 121 6.17 -14.92 -5.48
CA GLY A 121 6.67 -13.97 -4.49
C GLY A 121 8.08 -14.29 -4.02
N LEU A 122 8.38 -15.56 -3.71
CA LEU A 122 9.70 -15.99 -3.24
C LEU A 122 10.82 -15.71 -4.26
N HIS A 123 10.49 -15.64 -5.55
CA HIS A 123 11.45 -15.40 -6.63
C HIS A 123 11.33 -14.00 -7.26
N HIS A 124 10.39 -13.17 -6.76
CA HIS A 124 10.15 -11.85 -7.34
C HIS A 124 11.19 -10.83 -6.84
N PRO A 125 11.77 -9.99 -7.73
CA PRO A 125 12.75 -8.97 -7.34
C PRO A 125 12.32 -8.08 -6.18
N LEU A 126 11.04 -7.67 -6.12
CA LEU A 126 10.52 -6.83 -5.04
C LEU A 126 10.59 -7.51 -3.67
N MET A 127 10.40 -8.83 -3.61
CA MET A 127 10.32 -9.60 -2.36
C MET A 127 11.64 -10.29 -1.99
N THR A 128 12.67 -10.15 -2.81
CA THR A 128 13.98 -10.79 -2.57
C THR A 128 14.57 -10.37 -1.23
N GLY A 129 14.95 -11.35 -0.41
CA GLY A 129 15.54 -11.11 0.92
C GLY A 129 14.53 -11.07 2.07
N LEU A 130 13.23 -11.09 1.77
CA LEU A 130 12.20 -11.23 2.79
C LEU A 130 12.02 -12.70 3.21
N PRO A 131 11.61 -12.98 4.45
CA PRO A 131 11.21 -14.32 4.87
C PRO A 131 9.95 -14.80 4.13
N ALA A 132 9.74 -16.11 4.08
CA ALA A 132 8.57 -16.69 3.42
C ALA A 132 7.23 -16.31 4.08
N THR A 133 7.27 -15.95 5.36
CA THR A 133 6.10 -15.46 6.13
C THR A 133 6.48 -14.17 6.84
N LEU A 134 5.61 -13.16 6.76
CA LEU A 134 5.76 -11.87 7.41
C LEU A 134 4.57 -11.63 8.34
N ASN A 135 4.80 -10.99 9.48
CA ASN A 135 3.73 -10.41 10.29
C ASN A 135 3.60 -8.93 9.91
N VAL A 136 2.46 -8.54 9.37
CA VAL A 136 2.22 -7.21 8.81
C VAL A 136 0.99 -6.58 9.44
N LEU A 137 0.95 -5.25 9.49
CA LEU A 137 -0.25 -4.54 9.92
C LEU A 137 -1.31 -4.62 8.83
N GLN A 138 -2.48 -5.11 9.20
CA GLN A 138 -3.68 -5.13 8.38
C GLN A 138 -4.70 -4.14 8.92
N TRP A 139 -5.36 -3.39 8.04
CA TRP A 139 -6.50 -2.54 8.38
C TRP A 139 -7.31 -2.26 7.12
N HIS A 140 -8.13 -3.22 6.71
CA HIS A 140 -8.93 -3.09 5.50
C HIS A 140 -10.19 -3.95 5.54
N GLY A 141 -11.28 -3.40 4.99
CA GLY A 141 -12.58 -4.08 4.81
C GLY A 141 -12.86 -4.46 3.36
N GLN A 142 -11.97 -4.08 2.42
CA GLN A 142 -12.05 -4.51 1.03
C GLN A 142 -10.81 -5.32 0.62
N GLU A 143 -10.95 -6.12 -0.41
CA GLU A 143 -9.88 -6.94 -0.96
C GLU A 143 -9.90 -6.95 -2.49
N VAL A 144 -8.75 -7.12 -3.09
CA VAL A 144 -8.63 -7.46 -4.51
C VAL A 144 -9.04 -8.91 -4.67
N LYS A 145 -10.19 -9.15 -5.32
CA LYS A 145 -10.68 -10.50 -5.64
C LYS A 145 -10.04 -11.08 -6.89
N GLN A 146 -9.76 -10.21 -7.87
CA GLN A 146 -9.10 -10.61 -9.10
C GLN A 146 -8.05 -9.57 -9.45
N ILE A 147 -6.81 -10.01 -9.53
CA ILE A 147 -5.70 -9.17 -10.01
C ILE A 147 -5.84 -8.95 -11.53
N PRO A 148 -5.34 -7.83 -12.08
CA PRO A 148 -5.35 -7.56 -13.51
C PRO A 148 -4.74 -8.71 -14.32
N ALA A 149 -5.27 -8.94 -15.53
CA ALA A 149 -4.78 -10.03 -16.38
C ALA A 149 -3.27 -9.94 -16.66
N GLY A 150 -2.57 -11.06 -16.52
CA GLY A 150 -1.12 -11.15 -16.68
C GLY A 150 -0.30 -10.71 -15.46
N SER A 151 -0.96 -10.38 -14.35
CA SER A 151 -0.29 -10.06 -13.08
C SER A 151 0.19 -11.32 -12.36
N LYS A 152 1.14 -11.15 -11.45
CA LYS A 152 1.66 -12.20 -10.57
C LYS A 152 1.17 -11.98 -9.14
N LEU A 153 0.65 -13.02 -8.50
CA LEU A 153 0.33 -13.02 -7.08
C LEU A 153 1.63 -13.23 -6.29
N LEU A 154 1.98 -12.30 -5.40
CA LEU A 154 3.24 -12.36 -4.65
C LEU A 154 3.07 -12.85 -3.22
N ALA A 155 1.97 -12.51 -2.55
CA ALA A 155 1.67 -12.94 -1.20
C ALA A 155 0.17 -13.12 -1.00
N SER A 156 -0.19 -14.00 -0.06
CA SER A 156 -1.58 -14.32 0.32
C SER A 156 -1.70 -14.56 1.82
N SER A 157 -2.92 -14.50 2.35
CA SER A 157 -3.27 -14.99 3.68
C SER A 157 -4.49 -15.91 3.62
N SER A 158 -4.85 -16.52 4.74
CA SER A 158 -6.05 -17.37 4.82
C SER A 158 -7.35 -16.59 4.66
N HIS A 159 -7.35 -15.30 4.98
CA HIS A 159 -8.54 -14.44 4.94
C HIS A 159 -8.58 -13.55 3.70
N CYS A 160 -7.42 -13.13 3.19
CA CYS A 160 -7.29 -12.32 1.99
C CYS A 160 -6.32 -13.00 0.99
N GLN A 161 -6.86 -13.45 -0.13
CA GLN A 161 -6.08 -14.22 -1.11
C GLN A 161 -5.06 -13.37 -1.87
N VAL A 162 -5.26 -12.05 -1.93
CA VAL A 162 -4.36 -11.12 -2.61
C VAL A 162 -3.81 -10.13 -1.60
N GLN A 163 -2.70 -10.48 -0.98
CA GLN A 163 -1.98 -9.61 -0.05
C GLN A 163 -0.89 -8.78 -0.74
N ALA A 164 -0.29 -9.31 -1.80
CA ALA A 164 0.62 -8.55 -2.65
C ALA A 164 0.59 -9.09 -4.08
N TYR A 165 0.73 -8.21 -5.07
CA TYR A 165 0.78 -8.58 -6.47
C TYR A 165 1.61 -7.61 -7.30
N ALA A 166 2.03 -8.07 -8.49
CA ALA A 166 2.77 -7.28 -9.46
C ALA A 166 2.04 -7.25 -10.80
N VAL A 167 1.95 -6.08 -11.42
CA VAL A 167 1.49 -5.87 -12.79
C VAL A 167 2.71 -5.53 -13.64
N GLY A 168 3.10 -6.46 -14.52
CA GLY A 168 4.39 -6.37 -15.19
C GLY A 168 5.55 -6.40 -14.19
N ASP A 169 6.62 -5.67 -14.51
CA ASP A 169 7.86 -5.71 -13.73
C ASP A 169 8.05 -4.47 -12.84
N ARG A 170 7.13 -3.50 -12.88
CA ARG A 170 7.35 -2.18 -12.28
C ARG A 170 6.16 -1.62 -11.48
N ALA A 171 5.00 -2.27 -11.49
CA ALA A 171 3.84 -1.80 -10.72
C ALA A 171 3.41 -2.85 -9.68
N PHE A 172 3.29 -2.43 -8.43
CA PHE A 172 3.09 -3.31 -7.28
C PHE A 172 1.95 -2.82 -6.41
N GLY A 173 1.12 -3.75 -5.93
CA GLY A 173 0.11 -3.52 -4.91
C GLY A 173 0.41 -4.33 -3.67
N LEU A 174 0.44 -3.67 -2.51
CA LEU A 174 0.53 -4.25 -1.18
C LEU A 174 -0.78 -3.96 -0.45
N GLN A 175 -1.56 -4.97 -0.10
CA GLN A 175 -2.79 -4.78 0.65
C GLN A 175 -2.52 -4.41 2.11
N PHE A 176 -1.45 -4.96 2.66
CA PHE A 176 -0.98 -4.71 4.01
C PHE A 176 -0.15 -3.42 4.11
N HIS A 177 0.07 -2.97 5.34
CA HIS A 177 0.86 -1.79 5.64
C HIS A 177 2.27 -2.17 6.09
N SER A 178 3.26 -1.72 5.33
CA SER A 178 4.70 -1.85 5.65
C SER A 178 5.35 -0.51 6.01
N GLU A 179 4.63 0.60 5.84
CA GLU A 179 5.07 1.97 6.16
C GLU A 179 4.96 2.33 7.64
N VAL A 180 4.69 1.37 8.48
CA VAL A 180 4.31 1.54 9.88
C VAL A 180 5.37 2.25 10.72
N THR A 181 4.93 3.17 11.56
CA THR A 181 5.70 3.84 12.61
C THR A 181 5.10 3.54 13.98
N ASP A 182 5.73 4.00 15.05
CA ASP A 182 5.21 3.92 16.41
C ASP A 182 3.93 4.75 16.63
N ALA A 183 3.71 5.79 15.82
CA ALA A 183 2.53 6.65 15.87
C ALA A 183 1.34 6.10 15.06
N THR A 184 1.55 5.14 14.15
CA THR A 184 0.56 4.73 13.16
C THR A 184 -0.78 4.35 13.78
N VAL A 185 -0.81 3.45 14.76
CA VAL A 185 -2.07 3.00 15.38
C VAL A 185 -2.77 4.16 16.10
N GLU A 186 -2.00 4.99 16.84
CA GLU A 186 -2.54 6.14 17.56
C GLU A 186 -3.15 7.20 16.64
N ASP A 187 -2.55 7.41 15.47
CA ASP A 187 -3.05 8.38 14.51
C ASP A 187 -4.27 7.85 13.75
N TRP A 188 -4.27 6.59 13.39
CA TRP A 188 -5.36 5.98 12.62
C TRP A 188 -6.65 5.84 13.42
N VAL A 189 -6.59 5.53 14.72
CA VAL A 189 -7.80 5.48 15.58
C VAL A 189 -8.52 6.84 15.72
N LYS A 190 -7.88 7.94 15.32
CA LYS A 190 -8.53 9.27 15.27
C LYS A 190 -9.50 9.40 14.09
N ILE A 191 -9.37 8.54 13.08
CA ILE A 191 -10.28 8.46 11.95
C ILE A 191 -11.47 7.58 12.33
N SER A 192 -12.69 8.15 12.27
CA SER A 192 -13.91 7.50 12.76
C SER A 192 -14.16 6.14 12.09
N ALA A 193 -13.89 6.00 10.79
CA ALA A 193 -14.06 4.73 10.06
C ALA A 193 -13.10 3.66 10.59
N TYR A 194 -11.83 3.99 10.77
CA TYR A 194 -10.83 3.05 11.29
C TYR A 194 -11.09 2.67 12.76
N HIS A 195 -11.53 3.63 13.57
CA HIS A 195 -11.92 3.35 14.94
C HIS A 195 -13.09 2.36 15.01
N ALA A 196 -14.11 2.54 14.18
CA ALA A 196 -15.25 1.64 14.11
C ALA A 196 -14.85 0.22 13.67
N ASP A 197 -14.02 0.09 12.65
CA ASP A 197 -13.49 -1.20 12.18
C ASP A 197 -12.69 -1.92 13.28
N LEU A 198 -11.86 -1.18 14.00
CA LEU A 198 -11.07 -1.70 15.11
C LEU A 198 -11.95 -2.20 16.25
N GLU A 199 -12.93 -1.40 16.70
CA GLU A 199 -13.84 -1.80 17.77
C GLU A 199 -14.67 -3.04 17.41
N VAL A 200 -15.14 -3.13 16.16
CA VAL A 200 -15.89 -4.30 15.67
C VAL A 200 -15.01 -5.54 15.64
N THR A 201 -13.74 -5.39 15.24
CA THR A 201 -12.84 -6.55 15.03
C THR A 201 -12.14 -6.98 16.32
N LEU A 202 -11.65 -6.03 17.11
CA LEU A 202 -10.78 -6.30 18.28
C LEU A 202 -11.42 -5.93 19.62
N GLY A 203 -12.60 -5.29 19.62
CA GLY A 203 -13.26 -4.83 20.84
C GLY A 203 -12.64 -3.57 21.45
N SER A 204 -13.13 -3.18 22.64
CA SER A 204 -12.80 -1.89 23.25
C SER A 204 -11.35 -1.72 23.72
N THR A 205 -10.60 -2.79 23.92
CA THR A 205 -9.15 -2.75 24.26
C THR A 205 -8.27 -2.88 23.05
N GLY A 206 -8.85 -3.13 21.88
CA GLY A 206 -8.13 -3.48 20.66
C GLY A 206 -7.09 -2.45 20.23
N ALA A 207 -7.34 -1.16 20.47
CA ALA A 207 -6.38 -0.11 20.13
C ALA A 207 -5.07 -0.21 20.94
N ASP A 208 -5.19 -0.41 22.26
CA ASP A 208 -4.03 -0.52 23.14
C ASP A 208 -3.27 -1.83 22.88
N ASP A 209 -4.01 -2.93 22.68
CA ASP A 209 -3.43 -4.24 22.39
C ASP A 209 -2.69 -4.21 21.02
N LEU A 210 -3.28 -3.60 20.00
CA LEU A 210 -2.66 -3.48 18.68
C LEU A 210 -1.43 -2.56 18.72
N LYS A 211 -1.53 -1.41 19.41
CA LYS A 211 -0.41 -0.49 19.61
C LYS A 211 0.77 -1.21 20.29
N GLN A 212 0.49 -1.99 21.32
CA GLN A 212 1.53 -2.77 22.01
C GLN A 212 2.14 -3.82 21.08
N ALA A 213 1.32 -4.56 20.34
CA ALA A 213 1.79 -5.58 19.40
C ALA A 213 2.68 -4.97 18.30
N VAL A 214 2.25 -3.85 17.70
CA VAL A 214 3.04 -3.12 16.69
C VAL A 214 4.37 -2.65 17.29
N SER A 215 4.37 -2.03 18.47
CA SER A 215 5.58 -1.55 19.13
C SER A 215 6.59 -2.67 19.37
N GLN A 216 6.14 -3.86 19.78
CA GLN A 216 7.01 -5.02 20.00
C GLN A 216 7.65 -5.56 18.71
N HIS A 217 7.00 -5.39 17.57
CA HIS A 217 7.45 -5.92 16.27
C HIS A 217 8.02 -4.84 15.33
N LEU A 218 7.95 -3.57 15.71
CA LEU A 218 8.26 -2.43 14.84
C LEU A 218 9.65 -2.50 14.20
N THR A 219 10.67 -2.92 14.96
CA THR A 219 12.04 -3.07 14.45
C THR A 219 12.14 -4.10 13.33
N ALA A 220 11.45 -5.24 13.47
CA ALA A 220 11.41 -6.26 12.42
C ALA A 220 10.64 -5.76 11.21
N MET A 221 9.45 -5.19 11.41
CA MET A 221 8.61 -4.61 10.35
C MET A 221 9.38 -3.54 9.55
N ASN A 222 10.08 -2.63 10.23
CA ASN A 222 10.85 -1.59 9.56
C ASN A 222 12.08 -2.14 8.81
N SER A 223 12.67 -3.24 9.28
CA SER A 223 13.75 -3.93 8.56
C SER A 223 13.21 -4.59 7.28
N GLU A 224 12.03 -5.19 7.33
CA GLU A 224 11.33 -5.78 6.18
C GLU A 224 10.88 -4.70 5.20
N ALA A 225 10.32 -3.59 5.70
CA ALA A 225 9.99 -2.41 4.90
C ALA A 225 11.22 -1.86 4.15
N LYS A 226 12.38 -1.82 4.83
CA LYS A 226 13.64 -1.39 4.20
C LYS A 226 14.05 -2.31 3.05
N ILE A 227 13.86 -3.61 3.19
CA ILE A 227 14.14 -4.57 2.11
C ILE A 227 13.22 -4.31 0.92
N ILE A 228 11.90 -4.12 1.15
CA ILE A 228 10.94 -3.78 0.09
C ILE A 228 11.34 -2.47 -0.61
N PHE A 229 11.67 -1.44 0.17
CA PHE A 229 12.10 -0.15 -0.36
C PHE A 229 13.36 -0.27 -1.23
N ASP A 230 14.39 -0.93 -0.74
CA ASP A 230 15.65 -1.10 -1.47
C ASP A 230 15.46 -1.90 -2.77
N ASN A 231 14.60 -2.91 -2.74
CA ASN A 231 14.25 -3.68 -3.91
C ASN A 231 13.46 -2.84 -4.92
N PHE A 232 12.48 -2.06 -4.45
CA PHE A 232 11.73 -1.13 -5.30
C PHE A 232 12.67 -0.10 -5.93
N LEU A 233 13.59 0.44 -5.15
CA LEU A 233 14.57 1.42 -5.64
C LEU A 233 15.46 0.85 -6.76
N ARG A 234 15.91 -0.41 -6.64
CA ARG A 234 16.65 -1.10 -7.71
C ARG A 234 15.82 -1.25 -8.99
N ILE A 235 14.51 -1.52 -8.85
CA ILE A 235 13.58 -1.60 -9.99
C ILE A 235 13.41 -0.22 -10.64
N VAL A 236 13.28 0.85 -9.86
CA VAL A 236 13.22 2.24 -10.35
C VAL A 236 14.48 2.58 -11.16
N GLU A 237 15.65 2.20 -10.67
CA GLU A 237 16.95 2.43 -11.31
C GLU A 237 17.23 1.53 -12.51
N GLY A 238 16.37 0.54 -12.79
CA GLY A 238 16.60 -0.44 -13.85
C GLY A 238 17.74 -1.43 -13.57
N ARG A 239 18.11 -1.58 -12.30
CA ARG A 239 19.15 -2.51 -11.84
C ARG A 239 18.53 -3.85 -11.47
N SER A 240 18.14 -4.65 -12.47
CA SER A 240 17.81 -6.07 -12.26
C SER A 240 19.10 -6.86 -11.95
N ARG A 241 19.03 -7.73 -10.94
CA ARG A 241 20.06 -8.74 -10.73
C ARG A 241 19.80 -9.93 -11.62
#